data_aaad6faba78845aa793d8646e0c63277
#
_entry.id   aaad6faba78845aa793d8646e0c63277
#
_cell.length_a   1.000
_cell.length_b   1.000
_cell.length_c   1.000
_cell.angle_alpha   90.00
_cell.angle_beta   90.00
_cell.angle_gamma   90.00
#
_symmetry.space_group_name_H-M   'P 1'
#
loop_
_entity.id
_entity.type
_entity.pdbx_description
1 polymer ?
#
loop_
_entity_poly.entity_id
_entity_poly.type
_entity_poly.pdbx_seq_one_letter_code
_entity_poly.pdbx_strand_id
1 'polypeptide(L)'
;MKYSVILSAHGNPDHYESPYEKVAPSGVAHCESIEECQAAVREYIDKHGLGGGNWTGGDVYQYGEVIGRISYNSRYWPNEEE
;
A
#
# COMPACT_ATOMS: atom_id res chain seq x y z
N MET A 1 -12.27 9.17 -10.85
CA MET A 1 -11.42 8.59 -9.80
C MET A 1 -10.64 9.69 -9.13
N LYS A 2 -10.76 9.79 -7.82
CA LYS A 2 -10.12 10.88 -7.09
C LYS A 2 -8.76 10.52 -6.54
N TYR A 3 -8.57 9.25 -6.20
CA TYR A 3 -7.35 8.83 -5.50
C TYR A 3 -6.78 7.60 -6.16
N SER A 4 -5.48 7.42 -5.99
CA SER A 4 -4.80 6.19 -6.39
C SER A 4 -3.91 5.76 -5.24
N VAL A 5 -3.85 4.46 -5.00
CA VAL A 5 -2.97 3.92 -3.96
C VAL A 5 -2.09 2.86 -4.58
N ILE A 6 -0.80 2.89 -4.22
CA ILE A 6 0.18 1.94 -4.73
C ILE A 6 0.08 0.65 -3.95
N LEU A 7 0.01 -0.46 -4.66
CA LEU A 7 -0.03 -1.79 -4.07
C LEU A 7 1.26 -2.51 -4.41
N SER A 8 2.04 -2.86 -3.40
CA SER A 8 3.36 -3.45 -3.64
C SER A 8 3.81 -4.22 -2.42
N ALA A 9 4.58 -5.27 -2.64
CA ALA A 9 5.10 -6.09 -1.56
C ALA A 9 6.41 -6.74 -1.99
N HIS A 10 7.32 -6.89 -1.05
CA HIS A 10 8.64 -7.50 -1.29
C HIS A 10 8.95 -8.49 -0.18
N GLY A 11 10.05 -9.24 -0.35
CA GLY A 11 10.44 -10.22 0.62
C GLY A 11 10.81 -9.60 1.96
N ASN A 12 10.58 -10.34 3.03
CA ASN A 12 10.89 -9.89 4.38
C ASN A 12 12.21 -10.51 4.83
N PRO A 13 13.29 -9.73 4.96
CA PRO A 13 14.58 -10.30 5.36
C PRO A 13 14.56 -10.97 6.73
N ASP A 14 13.65 -10.59 7.60
CA ASP A 14 13.51 -11.25 8.90
C ASP A 14 13.04 -12.69 8.76
N HIS A 15 12.49 -13.05 7.61
CA HIS A 15 12.02 -14.41 7.32
C HIS A 15 12.90 -15.07 6.27
N TYR A 16 14.14 -14.60 6.13
CA TYR A 16 15.10 -15.13 5.16
C TYR A 16 14.67 -14.98 3.72
N GLU A 17 13.80 -13.99 3.47
CA GLU A 17 13.37 -13.65 2.11
C GLU A 17 14.20 -12.49 1.61
N SER A 18 14.46 -12.49 0.29
CA SER A 18 15.17 -11.37 -0.30
C SER A 18 14.29 -10.12 -0.31
N PRO A 19 14.78 -8.98 0.21
CA PRO A 19 13.99 -7.74 0.16
C PRO A 19 13.84 -7.20 -1.25
N TYR A 20 14.55 -7.76 -2.20
CA TYR A 20 14.49 -7.30 -3.59
C TYR A 20 13.53 -8.13 -4.42
N GLU A 21 13.00 -9.22 -3.87
CA GLU A 21 12.05 -10.07 -4.59
C GLU A 21 10.63 -9.61 -4.31
N LYS A 22 9.83 -9.54 -5.37
CA LYS A 22 8.41 -9.28 -5.20
C LYS A 22 7.71 -10.55 -4.76
N VAL A 23 6.92 -10.43 -3.70
CA VAL A 23 6.14 -11.59 -3.21
C VAL A 23 4.69 -11.49 -3.66
N ALA A 24 4.32 -10.41 -4.35
CA ALA A 24 2.97 -10.22 -4.89
C ALA A 24 3.05 -9.26 -6.05
N PRO A 25 2.08 -9.31 -6.99
CA PRO A 25 2.11 -8.39 -8.12
C PRO A 25 1.91 -6.96 -7.67
N SER A 26 2.70 -6.06 -8.25
CA SER A 26 2.54 -4.62 -7.99
C SER A 26 1.40 -4.08 -8.83
N GLY A 27 0.75 -3.04 -8.31
CA GLY A 27 -0.32 -2.42 -9.04
C GLY A 27 -0.73 -1.11 -8.41
N VAL A 28 -1.78 -0.53 -8.98
CA VAL A 28 -2.35 0.71 -8.49
C VAL A 28 -3.86 0.51 -8.43
N ALA A 29 -4.46 0.89 -7.31
CA ALA A 29 -5.90 0.88 -7.17
C ALA A 29 -6.42 2.30 -7.28
N HIS A 30 -7.47 2.49 -8.06
CA HIS A 30 -8.10 3.79 -8.24
C HIS A 30 -9.37 3.84 -7.41
N CYS A 31 -9.50 4.87 -6.61
CA CYS A 31 -10.54 4.93 -5.59
C CYS A 31 -11.24 6.28 -5.61
N GLU A 32 -12.48 6.30 -5.15
CA GLU A 32 -13.25 7.54 -5.06
C GLU A 32 -13.14 8.18 -3.70
N SER A 33 -12.63 7.45 -2.71
CA SER A 33 -12.50 7.98 -1.35
C SER A 33 -11.29 7.32 -0.69
N ILE A 34 -10.83 7.94 0.39
CA ILE A 34 -9.74 7.36 1.19
C ILE A 34 -10.16 6.01 1.75
N GLU A 35 -11.42 5.89 2.16
CA GLU A 35 -11.92 4.63 2.70
C GLU A 35 -11.84 3.51 1.67
N GLU A 36 -12.11 3.83 0.42
CA GLU A 36 -11.97 2.82 -0.63
C GLU A 36 -10.51 2.43 -0.82
N CYS A 37 -9.60 3.38 -0.68
CA CYS A 37 -8.17 3.06 -0.75
C CYS A 37 -7.77 2.14 0.39
N GLN A 38 -8.28 2.40 1.60
CA GLN A 38 -7.99 1.53 2.74
C GLN A 38 -8.51 0.14 2.51
N ALA A 39 -9.71 0.01 1.95
CA ALA A 39 -10.28 -1.30 1.65
C ALA A 39 -9.46 -2.03 0.60
N ALA A 40 -8.98 -1.31 -0.40
CA ALA A 40 -8.15 -1.91 -1.45
C ALA A 40 -6.84 -2.45 -0.88
N VAL A 41 -6.22 -1.70 0.03
CA VAL A 41 -4.99 -2.15 0.68
C VAL A 41 -5.25 -3.41 1.50
N ARG A 42 -6.33 -3.41 2.29
CA ARG A 42 -6.67 -4.57 3.10
C ARG A 42 -6.91 -5.79 2.24
N GLU A 43 -7.64 -5.61 1.15
CA GLU A 43 -7.93 -6.73 0.27
C GLU A 43 -6.66 -7.28 -0.37
N TYR A 44 -5.76 -6.40 -0.77
CA TYR A 44 -4.49 -6.82 -1.36
C TYR A 44 -3.66 -7.62 -0.36
N ILE A 45 -3.57 -7.12 0.87
CA ILE A 45 -2.79 -7.79 1.91
C ILE A 45 -3.39 -9.15 2.24
N ASP A 46 -4.72 -9.22 2.38
CA ASP A 46 -5.39 -10.48 2.69
C ASP A 46 -5.28 -11.47 1.54
N LYS A 47 -5.42 -10.99 0.32
CA LYS A 47 -5.39 -11.86 -0.85
C LYS A 47 -4.03 -12.52 -1.01
N HIS A 48 -2.97 -11.82 -0.70
CA HIS A 48 -1.62 -12.32 -0.90
C HIS A 48 -0.96 -12.81 0.39
N GLY A 49 -1.69 -12.78 1.50
CA GLY A 49 -1.18 -13.29 2.77
C GLY A 49 0.05 -12.57 3.26
N LEU A 50 0.08 -11.26 3.14
CA LEU A 50 1.28 -10.50 3.44
C LEU A 50 1.43 -10.24 4.93
N GLY A 51 2.69 -10.20 5.39
CA GLY A 51 3.01 -9.75 6.72
C GLY A 51 3.41 -8.29 6.72
N GLY A 52 3.56 -7.71 7.92
CA GLY A 52 3.93 -6.31 8.04
C GLY A 52 5.25 -5.97 7.39
N GLY A 53 6.20 -6.91 7.39
CA GLY A 53 7.48 -6.70 6.76
C GLY A 53 7.47 -6.84 5.25
N ASN A 54 6.37 -7.32 4.67
CA ASN A 54 6.25 -7.48 3.22
C ASN A 54 5.61 -6.27 2.55
N TRP A 55 4.79 -5.51 3.28
CA TRP A 55 4.02 -4.42 2.69
C TRP A 55 4.93 -3.23 2.43
N THR A 56 5.08 -2.87 1.16
CA THR A 56 5.96 -1.76 0.77
C THR A 56 5.23 -0.68 0.00
N GLY A 57 3.93 -0.85 -0.24
CA GLY A 57 3.14 0.15 -0.93
C GLY A 57 2.45 1.09 0.01
N GLY A 58 1.34 1.66 -0.46
CA GLY A 58 0.49 2.47 0.39
C GLY A 58 0.50 3.96 0.08
N ASP A 59 1.42 4.44 -0.75
CA ASP A 59 1.40 5.85 -1.13
C ASP A 59 0.08 6.17 -1.82
N VAL A 60 -0.59 7.21 -1.33
CA VAL A 60 -1.86 7.65 -1.88
C VAL A 60 -1.62 8.92 -2.68
N TYR A 61 -2.09 8.91 -3.91
CA TYR A 61 -1.94 10.03 -4.83
C TYR A 61 -3.28 10.69 -5.11
N GLN A 62 -3.25 11.99 -5.26
CA GLN A 62 -4.39 12.76 -5.72
C GLN A 62 -3.87 13.81 -6.68
N TYR A 63 -4.37 13.77 -7.92
CA TYR A 63 -3.95 14.73 -8.96
C TYR A 63 -2.44 14.70 -9.15
N GLY A 64 -1.85 13.51 -9.06
CA GLY A 64 -0.42 13.35 -9.32
C GLY A 64 0.49 13.65 -8.16
N GLU A 65 -0.06 13.96 -7.00
CA GLU A 65 0.74 14.28 -5.81
C GLU A 65 0.47 13.29 -4.70
N VAL A 66 1.53 12.92 -3.98
CA VAL A 66 1.39 12.06 -2.82
C VAL A 66 0.76 12.87 -1.69
N ILE A 67 -0.40 12.44 -1.22
CA ILE A 67 -1.10 13.13 -0.15
C ILE A 67 -1.05 12.40 1.17
N GLY A 68 -0.56 11.17 1.18
CA GLY A 68 -0.49 10.40 2.41
C GLY A 68 -0.11 8.97 2.12
N ARG A 69 -0.28 8.12 3.11
CA ARG A 69 0.12 6.73 3.00
C ARG A 69 -0.81 5.86 3.82
N ILE A 70 -1.04 4.64 3.34
CA ILE A 70 -1.82 3.64 4.07
C ILE A 70 -0.89 2.55 4.55
N SER A 71 -0.90 2.31 5.87
CA SER A 71 0.01 1.37 6.49
C SER A 71 -0.53 -0.06 6.37
N TYR A 72 0.27 -1.01 6.86
CA TYR A 72 -0.07 -2.43 6.81
C TYR A 72 -1.42 -2.72 7.45
N ASN A 73 -1.77 -2.01 8.53
CA ASN A 73 -3.05 -2.23 9.19
C ASN A 73 -4.16 -1.39 8.59
N SER A 74 -3.97 -0.91 7.36
CA SER A 74 -4.97 -0.18 6.59
C SER A 74 -5.34 1.18 7.17
N ARG A 75 -4.44 1.76 7.95
CA ARG A 75 -4.66 3.06 8.53
C ARG A 75 -4.08 4.14 7.62
N TYR A 76 -4.85 5.20 7.38
CA TYR A 76 -4.41 6.30 6.53
C TYR A 76 -3.67 7.34 7.35
N TRP A 77 -2.47 7.69 6.87
CA TRP A 77 -1.62 8.71 7.49
C TRP A 77 -1.42 9.83 6.49
N PRO A 78 -2.12 10.96 6.64
CA PRO A 78 -1.94 12.07 5.70
C PRO A 78 -0.56 12.69 5.87
N ASN A 79 -0.03 13.20 4.75
CA ASN A 79 1.19 13.97 4.81
C ASN A 79 0.92 15.25 5.59
N GLU A 80 1.89 15.63 6.41
CA GLU A 80 1.77 16.85 7.17
C GLU A 80 2.65 17.90 6.55
N GLU A 81 2.07 19.06 6.33
CA GLU A 81 2.81 20.19 5.79
C GLU A 81 3.22 21.09 6.93
N GLU A 82 4.49 21.43 6.96
CA GLU A 82 4.98 22.28 8.04
C GLU A 82 5.41 23.64 7.59
#